data_a4e4cb16d7c7b1eb6b43c51e607f71f9
#
_entry.id   a4e4cb16d7c7b1eb6b43c51e607f71f9
#
_cell.length_a   1.000
_cell.length_b   1.000
_cell.length_c   1.000
_cell.angle_alpha   90.00
_cell.angle_beta   90.00
_cell.angle_gamma   90.00
#
_symmetry.space_group_name_H-M   'P 1'
#
loop_
_entity.id
_entity.type
_entity.pdbx_description
1 polymer ?
#
loop_
_entity_poly.entity_id
_entity_poly.type
_entity_poly.pdbx_seq_one_letter_code
_entity_poly.pdbx_strand_id
1 'polypeptide(L)'
;TGGTFNWGLKESFRSYILGRIAQGSWETKGEVKESDPANKKSKDFQFQFQVDPSVSSIEVDSEGNVTKAEIGTKPSDVVFEGHHGALYSNFKSPYITAEGASIQGGASYEGYYVPGKHMTEYTPEDRIEENKVSGRDVFSKGHGNWKVDGDTVTLDASSMTYVPKPGTDGDKNIVEGVDVLFMGIYSADYKPELDD
;
A
#
# COMPACT_ATOMS: atom_id res chain seq x y z
N THR A 1 23.45 4.09 -0.14
CA THR A 1 22.88 5.38 -0.49
C THR A 1 21.35 5.30 -0.43
N GLY A 2 20.67 6.42 -0.55
CA GLY A 2 19.22 6.48 -0.41
C GLY A 2 18.49 6.59 -1.73
N GLY A 3 17.22 6.88 -1.66
CA GLY A 3 16.36 7.09 -2.82
C GLY A 3 14.94 7.37 -2.37
N THR A 4 14.06 7.48 -3.33
CA THR A 4 12.64 7.69 -3.09
C THR A 4 11.80 6.56 -3.66
N PHE A 5 10.74 6.23 -2.96
CA PHE A 5 9.72 5.29 -3.37
C PHE A 5 8.42 6.10 -3.50
N ASN A 6 7.95 6.27 -4.72
CA ASN A 6 6.79 7.09 -5.01
C ASN A 6 5.59 6.20 -5.36
N TRP A 7 4.47 6.44 -4.71
CA TRP A 7 3.29 5.60 -4.89
C TRP A 7 2.01 6.41 -4.66
N GLY A 8 1.11 6.37 -5.64
CA GLY A 8 -0.19 7.02 -5.52
C GLY A 8 -1.16 6.28 -4.60
N LEU A 9 -0.84 5.08 -4.24
CA LEU A 9 -1.63 4.11 -3.50
C LEU A 9 -2.81 3.61 -4.31
N LYS A 10 -3.75 4.48 -4.61
CA LYS A 10 -4.82 4.29 -5.59
C LYS A 10 -5.65 5.58 -5.66
N GLU A 11 -5.71 6.16 -6.83
CA GLU A 11 -6.47 7.40 -7.05
C GLU A 11 -7.92 7.27 -6.60
N SER A 12 -8.59 6.18 -6.98
CA SER A 12 -9.98 5.96 -6.62
C SER A 12 -10.19 5.81 -5.10
N PHE A 13 -9.24 5.21 -4.38
CA PHE A 13 -9.30 5.12 -2.93
C PHE A 13 -9.13 6.48 -2.28
N ARG A 14 -8.18 7.29 -2.76
CA ARG A 14 -8.00 8.66 -2.27
C ARG A 14 -9.25 9.51 -2.50
N SER A 15 -9.83 9.41 -3.70
CA SER A 15 -11.07 10.12 -4.02
C SER A 15 -12.24 9.65 -3.17
N TYR A 16 -12.33 8.36 -2.89
CA TYR A 16 -13.34 7.80 -2.01
C TYR A 16 -13.22 8.33 -0.59
N ILE A 17 -12.01 8.30 -0.02
CA ILE A 17 -11.77 8.78 1.35
C ILE A 17 -12.15 10.25 1.49
N LEU A 18 -11.78 11.09 0.53
CA LEU A 18 -12.05 12.53 0.57
C LEU A 18 -13.44 12.90 0.08
N GLY A 19 -14.20 11.94 -0.45
CA GLY A 19 -15.49 12.17 -1.05
C GLY A 19 -16.64 12.25 -0.05
N ARG A 20 -17.86 12.36 -0.59
CA ARG A 20 -19.07 12.54 0.19
C ARG A 20 -19.47 11.31 1.01
N ILE A 21 -19.12 10.12 0.53
CA ILE A 21 -19.50 8.87 1.19
C ILE A 21 -18.68 8.65 2.45
N ALA A 22 -17.37 8.65 2.34
CA ALA A 22 -16.49 8.41 3.46
C ALA A 22 -16.28 9.66 4.34
N GLN A 23 -16.25 10.84 3.73
CA GLN A 23 -16.00 12.12 4.42
C GLN A 23 -14.79 12.04 5.34
N GLY A 24 -13.73 11.45 4.84
CA GLY A 24 -12.55 11.13 5.62
C GLY A 24 -11.36 11.99 5.28
N SER A 25 -10.23 11.55 5.77
CA SER A 25 -8.93 12.19 5.57
C SER A 25 -7.82 11.19 5.80
N TRP A 26 -6.59 11.61 5.55
CA TRP A 26 -5.42 10.83 5.95
C TRP A 26 -4.38 11.72 6.59
N GLU A 27 -3.49 11.09 7.33
CA GLU A 27 -2.36 11.72 8.00
C GLU A 27 -1.10 10.92 7.67
N THR A 28 -0.01 11.62 7.43
CA THR A 28 1.30 11.02 7.20
C THR A 28 2.19 11.22 8.41
N LYS A 29 2.95 10.18 8.78
CA LYS A 29 3.90 10.22 9.89
C LYS A 29 5.23 9.58 9.47
N GLY A 30 6.32 10.07 10.02
CA GLY A 30 7.65 9.53 9.73
C GLY A 30 8.19 9.99 8.39
N GLU A 31 8.95 9.12 7.74
CA GLU A 31 9.72 9.43 6.53
C GLU A 31 8.87 9.29 5.25
N VAL A 32 7.76 10.00 5.21
CA VAL A 32 6.87 10.07 4.05
C VAL A 32 6.32 11.49 3.92
N LYS A 33 6.16 11.94 2.69
CA LYS A 33 5.54 13.23 2.39
C LYS A 33 4.62 13.12 1.18
N GLU A 34 3.74 14.08 1.03
CA GLU A 34 2.85 14.20 -0.12
C GLU A 34 3.51 15.02 -1.22
N SER A 35 3.41 14.58 -2.48
CA SER A 35 3.97 15.28 -3.63
C SER A 35 3.26 16.60 -3.91
N ASP A 36 1.95 16.63 -3.73
CA ASP A 36 1.11 17.79 -3.99
C ASP A 36 -0.07 17.86 -3.00
N PRO A 37 0.16 18.40 -1.80
CA PRO A 37 -0.90 18.48 -0.78
C PRO A 37 -2.14 19.27 -1.20
N ALA A 38 -2.02 20.15 -2.20
CA ALA A 38 -3.13 20.96 -2.69
C ALA A 38 -4.06 20.20 -3.65
N ASN A 39 -3.59 19.09 -4.25
CA ASN A 39 -4.31 18.33 -5.26
C ASN A 39 -4.36 16.85 -4.92
N LYS A 40 -4.90 16.54 -3.77
CA LYS A 40 -4.93 15.16 -3.22
C LYS A 40 -5.72 14.15 -4.05
N LYS A 41 -6.62 14.62 -4.90
CA LYS A 41 -7.41 13.76 -5.80
C LYS A 41 -6.80 13.60 -7.17
N SER A 42 -5.71 14.30 -7.47
CA SER A 42 -5.04 14.22 -8.77
C SER A 42 -4.51 12.82 -9.04
N LYS A 43 -4.55 12.39 -10.30
CA LYS A 43 -3.91 11.14 -10.74
C LYS A 43 -2.40 11.19 -10.60
N ASP A 44 -1.82 12.39 -10.57
CA ASP A 44 -0.37 12.58 -10.44
C ASP A 44 0.10 12.71 -8.99
N PHE A 45 -0.82 12.71 -8.04
CA PHE A 45 -0.49 12.74 -6.63
C PHE A 45 0.24 11.45 -6.21
N GLN A 46 1.29 11.61 -5.43
CA GLN A 46 2.04 10.48 -4.89
C GLN A 46 2.40 10.71 -3.42
N PHE A 47 2.42 9.63 -2.66
CA PHE A 47 3.12 9.58 -1.39
C PHE A 47 4.58 9.26 -1.70
N GLN A 48 5.49 10.03 -1.16
CA GLN A 48 6.93 9.90 -1.40
C GLN A 48 7.61 9.38 -0.14
N PHE A 49 7.98 8.12 -0.18
CA PHE A 49 8.65 7.43 0.93
C PHE A 49 10.16 7.48 0.72
N GLN A 50 10.92 7.49 1.82
CA GLN A 50 12.37 7.43 1.76
C GLN A 50 12.82 5.96 1.74
N VAL A 51 13.62 5.59 0.75
CA VAL A 51 14.22 4.26 0.70
C VAL A 51 15.20 4.09 1.85
N ASP A 52 15.14 2.94 2.50
CA ASP A 52 16.08 2.58 3.55
C ASP A 52 17.19 1.69 2.99
N PRO A 53 18.42 2.21 2.84
CA PRO A 53 19.52 1.43 2.29
C PRO A 53 19.89 0.20 3.12
N SER A 54 19.61 0.24 4.42
CA SER A 54 19.97 -0.86 5.33
C SER A 54 19.14 -2.13 5.11
N VAL A 55 17.97 -2.00 4.50
CA VAL A 55 17.06 -3.12 4.20
C VAL A 55 16.80 -3.26 2.70
N SER A 56 17.59 -2.63 1.86
CA SER A 56 17.41 -2.62 0.42
C SER A 56 18.63 -3.21 -0.28
N SER A 57 18.40 -3.98 -1.35
CA SER A 57 19.45 -4.55 -2.18
C SER A 57 18.98 -4.69 -3.62
N ILE A 58 19.91 -4.54 -4.55
CA ILE A 58 19.65 -4.74 -5.97
C ILE A 58 20.78 -5.58 -6.53
N GLU A 59 20.44 -6.72 -7.14
CA GLU A 59 21.40 -7.60 -7.81
C GLU A 59 21.33 -7.35 -9.31
N VAL A 60 22.50 -7.17 -9.91
CA VAL A 60 22.67 -6.86 -11.34
C VAL A 60 23.57 -7.92 -11.95
N ASP A 61 23.20 -8.42 -13.14
CA ASP A 61 24.02 -9.40 -13.84
C ASP A 61 25.22 -8.75 -14.56
N SER A 62 26.02 -9.57 -15.25
CA SER A 62 27.20 -9.10 -15.98
C SER A 62 26.87 -8.15 -17.14
N GLU A 63 25.63 -8.15 -17.62
CA GLU A 63 25.16 -7.29 -18.70
C GLU A 63 24.51 -5.99 -18.20
N GLY A 64 24.45 -5.80 -16.87
CA GLY A 64 23.84 -4.61 -16.27
C GLY A 64 22.32 -4.70 -16.08
N ASN A 65 21.74 -5.87 -16.21
CA ASN A 65 20.31 -6.07 -15.99
C ASN A 65 20.00 -6.42 -14.54
N VAL A 66 18.97 -5.83 -13.97
CA VAL A 66 18.52 -6.17 -12.62
C VAL A 66 17.89 -7.55 -12.63
N THR A 67 18.42 -8.45 -11.82
CA THR A 67 17.93 -9.83 -11.70
C THR A 67 17.07 -10.03 -10.47
N LYS A 68 17.39 -9.34 -9.37
CA LYS A 68 16.65 -9.43 -8.12
C LYS A 68 16.76 -8.11 -7.37
N ALA A 69 15.70 -7.73 -6.69
CA ALA A 69 15.73 -6.54 -5.85
C ALA A 69 14.80 -6.69 -4.65
N GLU A 70 15.21 -6.07 -3.55
CA GLU A 70 14.38 -5.83 -2.38
C GLU A 70 14.56 -4.36 -2.03
N ILE A 71 13.47 -3.59 -2.04
CA ILE A 71 13.50 -2.17 -1.75
C ILE A 71 12.54 -1.91 -0.59
N GLY A 72 13.11 -1.59 0.55
CA GLY A 72 12.34 -1.22 1.73
C GLY A 72 12.43 0.28 1.99
N THR A 73 11.55 0.77 2.82
CA THR A 73 11.47 2.19 3.16
C THR A 73 11.69 2.41 4.66
N LYS A 74 12.10 3.60 5.01
CA LYS A 74 12.27 4.02 6.41
C LYS A 74 10.91 4.05 7.11
N PRO A 75 10.90 3.95 8.46
CA PRO A 75 9.65 3.96 9.20
C PRO A 75 8.74 5.11 8.81
N SER A 76 7.52 4.79 8.41
CA SER A 76 6.52 5.74 7.96
C SER A 76 5.12 5.18 8.14
N ASP A 77 4.15 6.07 8.29
CA ASP A 77 2.74 5.71 8.40
C ASP A 77 1.92 6.61 7.48
N VAL A 78 0.96 6.02 6.78
CA VAL A 78 -0.12 6.74 6.11
C VAL A 78 -1.43 6.21 6.67
N VAL A 79 -2.10 7.01 7.47
CA VAL A 79 -3.29 6.61 8.22
C VAL A 79 -4.53 7.20 7.56
N PHE A 80 -5.40 6.36 7.06
CA PHE A 80 -6.68 6.75 6.46
C PHE A 80 -7.81 6.55 7.46
N GLU A 81 -8.67 7.53 7.57
CA GLU A 81 -9.88 7.46 8.36
C GLU A 81 -11.08 7.96 7.54
N GLY A 82 -12.24 7.39 7.78
CA GLY A 82 -13.46 7.79 7.11
C GLY A 82 -14.69 7.18 7.77
N HIS A 83 -15.87 7.44 7.19
CA HIS A 83 -17.16 6.94 7.71
C HIS A 83 -17.37 7.27 9.19
N HIS A 84 -17.03 8.50 9.57
CA HIS A 84 -17.16 8.96 10.96
C HIS A 84 -16.44 8.09 11.99
N GLY A 85 -15.28 7.54 11.58
CA GLY A 85 -14.46 6.69 12.44
C GLY A 85 -14.66 5.19 12.22
N ALA A 86 -15.60 4.77 11.38
CA ALA A 86 -15.77 3.36 11.05
C ALA A 86 -14.62 2.80 10.23
N LEU A 87 -14.02 3.62 9.37
CA LEU A 87 -12.87 3.23 8.55
C LEU A 87 -11.58 3.70 9.20
N TYR A 88 -10.67 2.77 9.42
CA TYR A 88 -9.30 3.06 9.85
C TYR A 88 -8.37 2.09 9.13
N SER A 89 -7.42 2.63 8.38
CA SER A 89 -6.41 1.83 7.67
C SER A 89 -5.07 2.52 7.74
N ASN A 90 -4.07 1.84 8.28
CA ASN A 90 -2.71 2.35 8.39
C ASN A 90 -1.77 1.54 7.51
N PHE A 91 -1.18 2.20 6.51
CA PHE A 91 -0.14 1.64 5.66
C PHE A 91 1.21 2.09 6.20
N LYS A 92 2.06 1.13 6.52
CA LYS A 92 3.36 1.41 7.14
C LYS A 92 4.49 0.89 6.27
N SER A 93 5.50 1.73 6.04
CA SER A 93 6.79 1.34 5.46
C SER A 93 6.63 0.39 4.26
N PRO A 94 6.06 0.84 3.14
CA PRO A 94 5.87 -0.02 1.98
C PRO A 94 7.20 -0.54 1.45
N TYR A 95 7.13 -1.67 0.75
CA TYR A 95 8.30 -2.30 0.17
C TYR A 95 7.97 -2.94 -1.18
N ILE A 96 9.02 -3.15 -1.97
CA ILE A 96 8.97 -3.84 -3.26
C ILE A 96 9.92 -5.01 -3.21
N THR A 97 9.49 -6.14 -3.76
CA THR A 97 10.36 -7.26 -4.11
C THR A 97 10.26 -7.51 -5.61
N ALA A 98 11.36 -7.87 -6.24
CA ALA A 98 11.41 -8.07 -7.67
C ALA A 98 12.29 -9.25 -8.05
N GLU A 99 11.84 -10.01 -9.04
CA GLU A 99 12.64 -10.97 -9.77
C GLU A 99 12.58 -10.59 -11.25
N GLY A 100 13.63 -9.91 -11.75
CA GLY A 100 13.61 -9.31 -13.08
C GLY A 100 12.47 -8.30 -13.21
N ALA A 101 11.61 -8.50 -14.19
CA ALA A 101 10.45 -7.65 -14.45
C ALA A 101 9.21 -8.01 -13.62
N SER A 102 9.24 -9.08 -12.85
CA SER A 102 8.14 -9.49 -11.98
C SER A 102 8.23 -8.75 -10.64
N ILE A 103 7.24 -7.90 -10.36
CA ILE A 103 7.24 -7.00 -9.21
C ILE A 103 6.13 -7.41 -8.24
N GLN A 104 6.45 -7.40 -6.96
CA GLN A 104 5.48 -7.53 -5.88
C GLN A 104 5.66 -6.36 -4.92
N GLY A 105 4.54 -5.80 -4.46
CA GLY A 105 4.53 -4.72 -3.50
C GLY A 105 3.74 -5.08 -2.26
N GLY A 106 4.17 -4.58 -1.13
CA GLY A 106 3.51 -4.80 0.13
C GLY A 106 3.79 -3.69 1.12
N ALA A 107 3.27 -3.86 2.32
CA ALA A 107 3.49 -2.93 3.42
C ALA A 107 3.22 -3.63 4.75
N SER A 108 3.68 -3.03 5.83
CA SER A 108 3.13 -3.33 7.14
C SER A 108 1.79 -2.64 7.25
N TYR A 109 0.85 -3.25 7.92
CA TYR A 109 -0.50 -2.72 8.01
C TYR A 109 -1.08 -2.86 9.40
N GLU A 110 -2.05 -2.02 9.67
CA GLU A 110 -2.83 -2.03 10.90
C GLU A 110 -4.24 -1.55 10.61
N GLY A 111 -5.20 -2.28 11.10
CA GLY A 111 -6.61 -1.95 10.99
C GLY A 111 -7.41 -2.69 12.04
N TYR A 112 -8.73 -2.62 11.97
CA TYR A 112 -9.63 -3.24 12.94
C TYR A 112 -10.71 -4.05 12.24
N TYR A 113 -10.99 -5.23 12.75
CA TYR A 113 -12.04 -6.11 12.28
C TYR A 113 -12.88 -6.58 13.45
N VAL A 114 -14.19 -6.36 13.38
CA VAL A 114 -15.14 -6.81 14.39
C VAL A 114 -16.01 -7.92 13.79
N PRO A 115 -15.82 -9.18 14.21
CA PRO A 115 -16.62 -10.29 13.70
C PRO A 115 -18.13 -10.06 13.93
N GLY A 116 -18.92 -10.33 12.89
CA GLY A 116 -20.38 -10.23 12.98
C GLY A 116 -20.95 -8.82 12.85
N LYS A 117 -20.08 -7.81 12.74
CA LYS A 117 -20.50 -6.42 12.59
C LYS A 117 -20.17 -5.94 11.17
N HIS A 118 -21.13 -5.30 10.51
CA HIS A 118 -20.87 -4.72 9.19
C HIS A 118 -19.91 -3.54 9.32
N MET A 119 -19.05 -3.33 8.33
CA MET A 119 -18.02 -2.27 8.39
C MET A 119 -18.60 -0.86 8.61
N THR A 120 -19.84 -0.60 8.15
CA THR A 120 -20.50 0.69 8.34
C THR A 120 -20.98 0.90 9.78
N GLU A 121 -20.99 -0.15 10.59
CA GLU A 121 -21.39 -0.11 11.99
C GLU A 121 -20.20 0.06 12.95
N TYR A 122 -18.97 0.01 12.44
CA TYR A 122 -17.79 0.22 13.26
C TYR A 122 -17.77 1.64 13.83
N THR A 123 -17.26 1.76 15.04
CA THR A 123 -17.11 3.05 15.74
C THR A 123 -15.68 3.18 16.27
N PRO A 124 -15.24 4.37 16.67
CA PRO A 124 -13.92 4.52 17.30
C PRO A 124 -13.73 3.64 18.53
N GLU A 125 -14.79 3.31 19.26
CA GLU A 125 -14.74 2.42 20.41
C GLU A 125 -14.39 0.97 20.04
N ASP A 126 -14.59 0.58 18.79
CA ASP A 126 -14.21 -0.74 18.30
C ASP A 126 -12.68 -0.86 18.09
N ARG A 127 -11.96 0.24 18.18
CA ARG A 127 -10.50 0.28 17.99
C ARG A 127 -9.76 -0.16 19.25
N ILE A 128 -9.99 -1.39 19.65
CA ILE A 128 -9.35 -2.01 20.82
C ILE A 128 -8.40 -3.10 20.36
N GLU A 129 -7.47 -3.48 21.20
CA GLU A 129 -6.43 -4.44 20.86
C GLU A 129 -6.99 -5.79 20.40
N GLU A 130 -8.10 -6.23 20.97
CA GLU A 130 -8.78 -7.48 20.59
C GLU A 130 -9.25 -7.49 19.14
N ASN A 131 -9.59 -6.33 18.59
CA ASN A 131 -10.07 -6.18 17.22
C ASN A 131 -8.98 -5.79 16.22
N LYS A 132 -7.78 -5.56 16.72
CA LYS A 132 -6.68 -5.10 15.88
C LYS A 132 -6.14 -6.22 15.00
N VAL A 133 -5.98 -5.91 13.73
CA VAL A 133 -5.33 -6.79 12.76
C VAL A 133 -4.10 -6.05 12.24
N SER A 134 -2.95 -6.69 12.36
CA SER A 134 -1.69 -6.12 11.90
C SER A 134 -0.80 -7.19 11.30
N GLY A 135 0.16 -6.78 10.49
CA GLY A 135 1.11 -7.69 9.87
C GLY A 135 1.93 -6.98 8.79
N ARG A 136 2.64 -7.76 8.00
CA ARG A 136 3.43 -7.28 6.88
C ARG A 136 3.33 -8.29 5.74
N ASP A 137 2.61 -7.95 4.69
CA ASP A 137 2.33 -8.86 3.58
C ASP A 137 2.38 -8.15 2.23
N VAL A 138 2.65 -8.93 1.19
CA VAL A 138 2.46 -8.52 -0.19
C VAL A 138 0.96 -8.43 -0.48
N PHE A 139 0.54 -7.33 -1.11
CA PHE A 139 -0.85 -7.17 -1.54
C PHE A 139 -0.98 -6.65 -2.97
N SER A 140 0.12 -6.55 -3.69
CA SER A 140 0.09 -6.15 -5.10
C SER A 140 1.15 -6.89 -5.91
N LYS A 141 0.88 -7.06 -7.20
CA LYS A 141 1.82 -7.62 -8.15
C LYS A 141 1.66 -6.96 -9.51
N GLY A 142 2.72 -6.92 -10.28
CA GLY A 142 2.71 -6.32 -11.61
C GLY A 142 4.04 -6.49 -12.32
N HIS A 143 4.31 -5.59 -13.24
CA HIS A 143 5.52 -5.58 -14.06
C HIS A 143 6.37 -4.35 -13.77
N GLY A 144 7.67 -4.52 -13.86
CA GLY A 144 8.62 -3.44 -13.68
C GLY A 144 9.53 -3.26 -14.89
N ASN A 145 9.80 -2.00 -15.19
CA ASN A 145 10.81 -1.59 -16.14
C ASN A 145 11.98 -1.00 -15.36
N TRP A 146 13.13 -1.64 -15.47
CA TRP A 146 14.34 -1.19 -14.81
C TRP A 146 15.19 -0.37 -15.75
N LYS A 147 15.71 0.73 -15.23
CA LYS A 147 16.69 1.57 -15.93
C LYS A 147 17.89 1.77 -15.02
N VAL A 148 19.05 1.40 -15.52
CA VAL A 148 20.33 1.61 -14.83
C VAL A 148 21.09 2.70 -15.57
N ASP A 149 21.41 3.79 -14.88
CA ASP A 149 22.14 4.91 -15.45
C ASP A 149 23.22 5.34 -14.45
N GLY A 150 24.44 4.83 -14.67
CA GLY A 150 25.53 5.03 -13.73
C GLY A 150 25.22 4.44 -12.36
N ASP A 151 25.22 5.30 -11.35
CA ASP A 151 24.93 4.93 -9.97
C ASP A 151 23.44 5.02 -9.62
N THR A 152 22.60 5.37 -10.58
CA THR A 152 21.17 5.53 -10.37
C THR A 152 20.40 4.37 -11.01
N VAL A 153 19.55 3.75 -10.23
CA VAL A 153 18.64 2.68 -10.69
C VAL A 153 17.21 3.18 -10.50
N THR A 154 16.43 3.12 -11.58
CA THR A 154 15.03 3.52 -11.59
C THR A 154 14.15 2.33 -11.89
N LEU A 155 13.11 2.13 -11.12
CA LEU A 155 12.06 1.15 -11.37
C LEU A 155 10.75 1.89 -11.65
N ASP A 156 10.17 1.62 -12.81
CA ASP A 156 8.79 2.00 -13.12
C ASP A 156 7.93 0.75 -13.06
N ALA A 157 7.11 0.64 -12.04
CA ALA A 157 6.17 -0.47 -11.90
C ALA A 157 4.88 -0.15 -12.64
N SER A 158 4.34 -1.12 -13.34
CA SER A 158 3.12 -0.98 -14.12
C SER A 158 2.23 -2.20 -14.00
N SER A 159 0.96 -2.03 -14.37
CA SER A 159 -0.05 -3.10 -14.31
C SER A 159 -0.15 -3.74 -12.92
N MET A 160 0.03 -2.93 -11.88
CA MET A 160 -0.07 -3.41 -10.50
C MET A 160 -1.51 -3.73 -10.18
N THR A 161 -1.76 -4.96 -9.71
CA THR A 161 -3.08 -5.44 -9.31
C THR A 161 -3.08 -5.93 -7.88
N TYR A 162 -4.22 -5.82 -7.21
CA TYR A 162 -4.38 -6.25 -5.83
C TYR A 162 -4.32 -7.76 -5.70
N VAL A 163 -3.62 -8.23 -4.68
CA VAL A 163 -3.55 -9.64 -4.30
C VAL A 163 -4.12 -9.78 -2.90
N PRO A 164 -5.31 -10.37 -2.74
CA PRO A 164 -5.89 -10.58 -1.41
C PRO A 164 -5.09 -11.61 -0.61
N LYS A 165 -5.33 -11.66 0.68
CA LYS A 165 -4.71 -12.67 1.54
C LYS A 165 -5.09 -14.07 1.04
N PRO A 166 -4.13 -14.99 0.87
CA PRO A 166 -4.42 -16.36 0.47
C PRO A 166 -5.39 -17.04 1.44
N GLY A 167 -6.39 -17.75 0.89
CA GLY A 167 -7.38 -18.50 1.65
C GLY A 167 -8.66 -17.74 1.98
N THR A 168 -8.75 -16.43 1.67
CA THR A 168 -10.00 -15.67 1.85
C THR A 168 -10.95 -15.79 0.67
N ASP A 169 -10.45 -16.19 -0.49
CA ASP A 169 -11.19 -16.53 -1.72
C ASP A 169 -12.29 -15.53 -2.12
N GLY A 170 -12.06 -14.27 -1.81
CA GLY A 170 -12.98 -13.20 -2.18
C GLY A 170 -14.26 -13.10 -1.35
N ASP A 171 -14.34 -13.81 -0.25
CA ASP A 171 -15.48 -13.65 0.66
C ASP A 171 -15.39 -12.30 1.38
N LYS A 172 -16.30 -11.40 1.03
CA LYS A 172 -16.37 -10.06 1.61
C LYS A 172 -16.71 -10.05 3.11
N ASN A 173 -17.18 -11.17 3.63
CA ASN A 173 -17.51 -11.32 5.03
C ASN A 173 -16.31 -11.75 5.87
N ILE A 174 -15.22 -12.15 5.20
CA ILE A 174 -13.97 -12.55 5.85
C ILE A 174 -12.92 -11.49 5.55
N VAL A 175 -12.58 -10.70 6.55
CA VAL A 175 -11.56 -9.66 6.45
C VAL A 175 -10.40 -10.04 7.35
N GLU A 176 -9.36 -10.57 6.74
CA GLU A 176 -8.17 -11.05 7.44
C GLU A 176 -6.89 -10.49 6.82
N GLY A 177 -5.86 -10.40 7.64
CA GLY A 177 -4.55 -9.96 7.18
C GLY A 177 -4.63 -8.61 6.48
N VAL A 178 -3.94 -8.48 5.36
CA VAL A 178 -3.86 -7.23 4.61
C VAL A 178 -5.21 -6.73 4.09
N ASP A 179 -6.20 -7.60 3.96
CA ASP A 179 -7.52 -7.23 3.46
C ASP A 179 -8.23 -6.22 4.38
N VAL A 180 -7.81 -6.14 5.63
CA VAL A 180 -8.33 -5.15 6.58
C VAL A 180 -8.10 -3.71 6.13
N LEU A 181 -7.05 -3.46 5.37
CA LEU A 181 -6.73 -2.13 4.85
C LEU A 181 -7.84 -1.58 3.94
N PHE A 182 -8.52 -2.47 3.23
CA PHE A 182 -9.58 -2.13 2.30
C PHE A 182 -10.95 -2.61 2.79
N MET A 183 -11.05 -3.02 4.06
CA MET A 183 -12.29 -3.47 4.72
C MET A 183 -13.02 -4.57 3.94
N GLY A 184 -12.27 -5.46 3.26
CA GLY A 184 -12.83 -6.54 2.48
C GLY A 184 -13.48 -6.13 1.15
N ILE A 185 -13.35 -4.87 0.74
CA ILE A 185 -13.91 -4.39 -0.53
C ILE A 185 -13.22 -5.06 -1.72
N TYR A 186 -11.91 -5.27 -1.63
CA TYR A 186 -11.12 -5.90 -2.69
C TYR A 186 -10.99 -7.38 -2.39
N SER A 187 -11.60 -8.19 -3.23
CA SER A 187 -11.65 -9.64 -3.07
C SER A 187 -10.89 -10.36 -4.19
N ALA A 188 -10.78 -11.68 -4.09
CA ALA A 188 -10.17 -12.48 -5.13
C ALA A 188 -10.90 -12.36 -6.48
N ASP A 189 -12.20 -12.12 -6.46
CA ASP A 189 -13.01 -11.93 -7.67
C ASP A 189 -12.90 -10.51 -8.21
N TYR A 190 -12.56 -9.55 -7.38
CA TYR A 190 -12.38 -8.16 -7.76
C TYR A 190 -10.94 -7.73 -7.48
N LYS A 191 -10.11 -7.82 -8.50
CA LYS A 191 -8.69 -7.44 -8.44
C LYS A 191 -8.50 -6.11 -9.14
N PRO A 192 -8.72 -4.99 -8.45
CA PRO A 192 -8.57 -3.69 -9.08
C PRO A 192 -7.10 -3.42 -9.43
N GLU A 193 -6.90 -2.64 -10.47
CA GLU A 193 -5.59 -2.07 -10.72
C GLU A 193 -5.26 -1.08 -9.60
N LEU A 194 -4.05 -1.17 -9.09
CA LEU A 194 -3.49 -0.18 -8.20
C LEU A 194 -2.68 0.81 -9.03
N ASP A 195 -2.49 2.00 -8.50
CA ASP A 195 -1.68 3.00 -9.18
C ASP A 195 -0.22 2.55 -9.26
N ASP A 196 0.42 2.86 -10.37
CA ASP A 196 1.82 2.52 -10.64
C ASP A 196 2.79 3.40 -9.83
#